data_e3045f493454569de653af0f30eaad86
#
_entry.id   e3045f493454569de653af0f30eaad86
#
_cell.length_a   1.000
_cell.length_b   1.000
_cell.length_c   1.000
_cell.angle_alpha   90.00
_cell.angle_beta   90.00
_cell.angle_gamma   90.00
#
_symmetry.space_group_name_H-M   'P 1'
#
loop_
_entity.id
_entity.type
_entity.pdbx_description
1 polymer ?
#
loop_
_entity_poly.entity_id
_entity_poly.type
_entity_poly.pdbx_seq_one_letter_code
_entity_poly.pdbx_strand_id
1 'polypeptide(L)'
;MMILGLDASLARCSAAVLADGAVLAEAQDEGGRGYANLLPGMARDVLRAAGLQAADLDGVAVTVGPGSFTGLRAALALAHGIALPVGRPVVGVLVAEALAEAVPAGDGRVLWVAIDSRRGRVFLHRGTAAPESAALDALPPPCGPVAVAGDAAVAVADRLAARGDDALLTDARLPLAHHVAAVGARRLAGLLAPLPAQPLYVDPPEARPPAGGLRPPPDAA
;
A
#
# COMPACT_ATOMS: atom_id res chain seq x y z
N MET A 1 -5.17 -18.53 10.99
CA MET A 1 -3.93 -17.77 10.72
C MET A 1 -4.12 -16.36 11.26
N MET A 2 -3.22 -15.93 12.15
CA MET A 2 -3.26 -14.60 12.79
C MET A 2 -2.29 -13.65 12.11
N ILE A 3 -2.79 -12.60 11.47
CA ILE A 3 -1.98 -11.65 10.68
C ILE A 3 -2.18 -10.24 11.20
N LEU A 4 -1.07 -9.57 11.46
CA LEU A 4 -1.06 -8.12 11.68
C LEU A 4 -0.88 -7.42 10.34
N GLY A 5 -1.84 -6.60 9.94
CA GLY A 5 -1.76 -5.71 8.77
C GLY A 5 -1.33 -4.31 9.19
N LEU A 6 -0.46 -3.69 8.40
CA LEU A 6 0.03 -2.32 8.61
C LEU A 6 -0.01 -1.53 7.30
N ASP A 7 -0.55 -0.32 7.35
CA ASP A 7 -0.52 0.63 6.24
C ASP A 7 -0.20 2.05 6.72
N ALA A 8 0.64 2.76 5.97
CA ALA A 8 0.86 4.19 6.04
C ALA A 8 1.26 4.74 4.66
N SER A 9 0.73 4.14 3.61
CA SER A 9 1.13 4.42 2.22
C SER A 9 0.53 5.70 1.66
N LEU A 10 -0.67 6.10 2.10
CA LEU A 10 -1.40 7.26 1.57
C LEU A 10 -1.80 8.23 2.71
N ALA A 11 -2.93 8.93 2.55
CA ALA A 11 -3.43 9.91 3.52
C ALA A 11 -4.18 9.29 4.73
N ARG A 12 -3.95 8.01 4.97
CA ARG A 12 -4.41 7.24 6.14
C ARG A 12 -3.23 6.44 6.69
N CYS A 13 -3.17 6.24 8.01
CA CYS A 13 -2.43 5.14 8.59
C CYS A 13 -3.41 4.21 9.32
N SER A 14 -3.15 2.91 9.26
CA SER A 14 -4.01 1.92 9.89
C SER A 14 -3.22 0.68 10.31
N ALA A 15 -3.73 0.03 11.36
CA ALA A 15 -3.26 -1.26 11.83
C ALA A 15 -4.46 -2.15 12.13
N ALA A 16 -4.39 -3.44 11.81
CA ALA A 16 -5.46 -4.39 12.09
C ALA A 16 -4.90 -5.79 12.36
N VAL A 17 -5.60 -6.55 13.20
CA VAL A 17 -5.35 -7.97 13.41
C VAL A 17 -6.48 -8.78 12.81
N LEU A 18 -6.12 -9.69 11.91
CA LEU A 18 -7.02 -10.70 11.34
C LEU A 18 -6.74 -12.07 11.94
N ALA A 19 -7.81 -12.81 12.26
CA ALA A 19 -7.78 -14.24 12.57
C ALA A 19 -8.72 -14.98 11.63
N ASP A 20 -8.17 -15.84 10.78
CA ASP A 20 -8.94 -16.69 9.84
C ASP A 20 -9.97 -15.89 9.01
N GLY A 21 -9.60 -14.70 8.58
CA GLY A 21 -10.43 -13.78 7.77
C GLY A 21 -11.35 -12.87 8.58
N ALA A 22 -11.46 -13.04 9.89
CA ALA A 22 -12.22 -12.15 10.76
C ALA A 22 -11.33 -11.05 11.36
N VAL A 23 -11.82 -9.81 11.36
CA VAL A 23 -11.14 -8.68 12.02
C VAL A 23 -11.34 -8.78 13.51
N LEU A 24 -10.27 -8.98 14.28
CA LEU A 24 -10.30 -8.98 15.74
C LEU A 24 -10.21 -7.58 16.33
N ALA A 25 -9.36 -6.75 15.77
CA ALA A 25 -9.20 -5.36 16.16
C ALA A 25 -8.64 -4.56 14.99
N GLU A 26 -9.05 -3.29 14.90
CA GLU A 26 -8.57 -2.34 13.90
C GLU A 26 -8.48 -0.94 14.49
N ALA A 27 -7.49 -0.17 14.07
CA ALA A 27 -7.34 1.25 14.35
C ALA A 27 -6.88 1.97 13.08
N GLN A 28 -7.38 3.19 12.88
CA GLN A 28 -7.02 4.04 11.75
C GLN A 28 -7.03 5.51 12.14
N ASP A 29 -6.24 6.31 11.41
CA ASP A 29 -6.22 7.77 11.50
C ASP A 29 -6.10 8.37 10.10
N GLU A 30 -6.90 9.39 9.81
CA GLU A 30 -6.93 10.08 8.52
C GLU A 30 -6.63 11.57 8.67
N GLY A 31 -5.92 12.13 7.69
CA GLY A 31 -5.71 13.58 7.58
C GLY A 31 -4.58 14.13 8.44
N GLY A 32 -3.86 13.28 9.17
CA GLY A 32 -2.72 13.67 9.99
C GLY A 32 -1.41 13.78 9.21
N ARG A 33 -0.46 14.48 9.82
CA ARG A 33 0.97 14.37 9.51
C ARG A 33 1.63 13.53 10.59
N GLY A 34 2.70 12.81 10.24
CA GLY A 34 3.48 12.09 11.25
C GLY A 34 2.99 10.67 11.52
N TYR A 35 2.42 9.99 10.55
CA TYR A 35 2.00 8.58 10.66
C TYR A 35 3.08 7.64 11.20
N ALA A 36 4.37 7.96 10.93
CA ALA A 36 5.50 7.23 11.52
C ALA A 36 5.47 7.19 13.06
N ASN A 37 4.91 8.22 13.70
CA ASN A 37 4.80 8.30 15.15
C ASN A 37 3.51 7.63 15.69
N LEU A 38 2.45 7.58 14.89
CA LEU A 38 1.15 7.02 15.28
C LEU A 38 1.10 5.51 15.11
N LEU A 39 1.64 4.99 14.02
CA LEU A 39 1.52 3.59 13.64
C LEU A 39 2.04 2.61 14.69
N PRO A 40 3.18 2.85 15.40
CA PRO A 40 3.63 1.95 16.47
C PRO A 40 2.64 1.85 17.64
N GLY A 41 2.03 2.97 18.01
CA GLY A 41 0.97 3.02 19.03
C GLY A 41 -0.26 2.22 18.59
N MET A 42 -0.72 2.42 17.35
CA MET A 42 -1.85 1.70 16.78
C MET A 42 -1.60 0.19 16.74
N ALA A 43 -0.43 -0.25 16.27
CA ALA A 43 -0.08 -1.67 16.21
C ALA A 43 -0.09 -2.32 17.60
N ARG A 44 0.45 -1.65 18.61
CA ARG A 44 0.39 -2.10 20.01
C ARG A 44 -1.06 -2.20 20.52
N ASP A 45 -1.86 -1.19 20.23
CA ASP A 45 -3.22 -1.06 20.77
C ASP A 45 -4.18 -2.07 20.11
N VAL A 46 -4.06 -2.38 18.82
CA VAL A 46 -4.84 -3.44 18.16
C VAL A 46 -4.44 -4.84 18.65
N LEU A 47 -3.15 -5.10 18.88
CA LEU A 47 -2.70 -6.37 19.47
C LEU A 47 -3.29 -6.53 20.87
N ARG A 48 -3.22 -5.52 21.72
CA ARG A 48 -3.79 -5.54 23.06
C ARG A 48 -5.31 -5.73 23.04
N ALA A 49 -6.02 -5.03 22.17
CA ALA A 49 -7.47 -5.14 22.02
C ALA A 49 -7.89 -6.56 21.56
N ALA A 50 -7.07 -7.19 20.74
CA ALA A 50 -7.25 -8.59 20.34
C ALA A 50 -6.81 -9.62 21.41
N GLY A 51 -6.22 -9.19 22.53
CA GLY A 51 -5.68 -10.09 23.57
C GLY A 51 -4.43 -10.85 23.13
N LEU A 52 -3.66 -10.31 22.17
CA LEU A 52 -2.52 -10.97 21.54
C LEU A 52 -1.20 -10.24 21.81
N GLN A 53 -0.12 -11.02 21.71
CA GLN A 53 1.26 -10.54 21.65
C GLN A 53 1.85 -10.79 20.25
N ALA A 54 2.98 -10.20 19.94
CA ALA A 54 3.65 -10.42 18.66
C ALA A 54 4.00 -11.90 18.41
N ALA A 55 4.28 -12.66 19.45
CA ALA A 55 4.59 -14.09 19.37
C ALA A 55 3.40 -14.94 18.89
N ASP A 56 2.17 -14.48 19.10
CA ASP A 56 0.94 -15.18 18.71
C ASP A 56 0.61 -15.02 17.22
N LEU A 57 1.28 -14.09 16.54
CA LEU A 57 1.09 -13.85 15.12
C LEU A 57 1.73 -14.97 14.28
N ASP A 58 1.10 -15.31 13.18
CA ASP A 58 1.67 -16.16 12.11
C ASP A 58 2.51 -15.36 11.12
N GLY A 59 2.26 -14.05 11.01
CA GLY A 59 3.02 -13.14 10.15
C GLY A 59 2.55 -11.69 10.24
N VAL A 60 3.32 -10.82 9.59
CA VAL A 60 2.99 -9.40 9.43
C VAL A 60 2.88 -9.06 7.95
N ALA A 61 1.80 -8.42 7.57
CA ALA A 61 1.57 -7.91 6.22
C ALA A 61 1.70 -6.38 6.21
N VAL A 62 2.40 -5.82 5.23
CA VAL A 62 2.65 -4.38 5.17
C VAL A 62 2.58 -3.88 3.74
N THR A 63 2.00 -2.70 3.52
CA THR A 63 2.02 -2.07 2.20
C THR A 63 3.43 -1.70 1.78
N VAL A 64 3.77 -2.03 0.53
CA VAL A 64 5.08 -1.74 -0.06
C VAL A 64 5.06 -0.58 -1.06
N GLY A 65 3.87 -0.10 -1.43
CA GLY A 65 3.69 1.02 -2.35
C GLY A 65 2.85 0.68 -3.59
N PRO A 66 2.81 1.62 -4.55
CA PRO A 66 3.38 2.96 -4.49
C PRO A 66 2.68 3.87 -3.48
N GLY A 67 3.35 4.96 -3.04
CA GLY A 67 2.78 5.90 -2.08
C GLY A 67 3.82 6.77 -1.37
N SER A 68 3.48 7.23 -0.18
CA SER A 68 4.31 8.10 0.67
C SER A 68 5.67 7.48 1.00
N PHE A 69 6.73 8.12 0.57
CA PHE A 69 8.11 7.68 0.84
C PHE A 69 8.41 7.47 2.34
N THR A 70 8.00 8.41 3.18
CA THR A 70 8.23 8.34 4.63
C THR A 70 7.30 7.33 5.29
N GLY A 71 6.02 7.33 4.91
CA GLY A 71 5.02 6.43 5.48
C GLY A 71 5.34 4.96 5.21
N LEU A 72 5.65 4.60 3.96
CA LEU A 72 6.03 3.25 3.57
C LEU A 72 7.25 2.74 4.35
N ARG A 73 8.30 3.56 4.47
CA ARG A 73 9.50 3.15 5.21
C ARG A 73 9.25 2.97 6.70
N ALA A 74 8.43 3.83 7.30
CA ALA A 74 8.04 3.70 8.71
C ALA A 74 7.23 2.42 8.95
N ALA A 75 6.25 2.12 8.09
CA ALA A 75 5.45 0.90 8.19
C ALA A 75 6.31 -0.36 8.00
N LEU A 76 7.20 -0.36 7.00
CA LEU A 76 8.12 -1.47 6.75
C LEU A 76 9.09 -1.70 7.92
N ALA A 77 9.70 -0.63 8.45
CA ALA A 77 10.59 -0.73 9.60
C ALA A 77 9.86 -1.27 10.84
N LEU A 78 8.63 -0.82 11.08
CA LEU A 78 7.80 -1.32 12.17
C LEU A 78 7.45 -2.79 11.97
N ALA A 79 7.02 -3.20 10.76
CA ALA A 79 6.68 -4.58 10.45
C ALA A 79 7.85 -5.53 10.72
N HIS A 80 9.04 -5.19 10.23
CA HIS A 80 10.26 -5.95 10.51
C HIS A 80 10.63 -5.93 11.99
N GLY A 81 10.50 -4.78 12.68
CA GLY A 81 10.77 -4.64 14.11
C GLY A 81 9.88 -5.50 15.00
N ILE A 82 8.61 -5.69 14.61
CA ILE A 82 7.67 -6.57 15.33
C ILE A 82 7.95 -8.05 15.03
N ALA A 83 8.21 -8.38 13.77
CA ALA A 83 8.31 -9.77 13.34
C ALA A 83 9.66 -10.43 13.66
N LEU A 84 10.77 -9.69 13.56
CA LEU A 84 12.12 -10.21 13.71
C LEU A 84 12.39 -10.86 15.10
N PRO A 85 12.03 -10.23 16.24
CA PRO A 85 12.30 -10.82 17.56
C PRO A 85 11.56 -12.14 17.82
N VAL A 86 10.45 -12.37 17.10
CA VAL A 86 9.59 -13.56 17.27
C VAL A 86 9.72 -14.54 16.10
N GLY A 87 10.64 -14.29 15.17
CA GLY A 87 10.92 -15.18 14.05
C GLY A 87 9.75 -15.36 13.07
N ARG A 88 8.89 -14.32 12.90
CA ARG A 88 7.74 -14.40 12.01
C ARG A 88 8.03 -13.77 10.65
N PRO A 89 7.42 -14.27 9.56
CA PRO A 89 7.57 -13.71 8.24
C PRO A 89 6.93 -12.33 8.11
N VAL A 90 7.54 -11.46 7.30
CA VAL A 90 6.94 -10.21 6.85
C VAL A 90 6.71 -10.31 5.33
N VAL A 91 5.49 -10.02 4.90
CA VAL A 91 5.10 -10.04 3.48
C VAL A 91 4.66 -8.68 3.00
N GLY A 92 5.08 -8.32 1.79
CA GLY A 92 4.67 -7.10 1.11
C GLY A 92 3.25 -7.23 0.53
N VAL A 93 2.54 -6.10 0.45
CA VAL A 93 1.25 -5.98 -0.21
C VAL A 93 1.27 -4.70 -1.05
N LEU A 94 0.88 -4.78 -2.33
CA LEU A 94 0.71 -3.59 -3.14
C LEU A 94 -0.48 -2.78 -2.63
N VAL A 95 -0.38 -1.46 -2.68
CA VAL A 95 -1.51 -0.58 -2.37
C VAL A 95 -2.72 -0.92 -3.24
N ALA A 96 -2.48 -1.27 -4.50
CA ALA A 96 -3.52 -1.69 -5.43
C ALA A 96 -4.21 -3.00 -5.01
N GLU A 97 -3.48 -3.98 -4.46
CA GLU A 97 -4.06 -5.23 -3.94
C GLU A 97 -4.96 -4.96 -2.72
N ALA A 98 -4.50 -4.12 -1.81
CA ALA A 98 -5.30 -3.74 -0.64
C ALA A 98 -6.58 -2.97 -1.02
N LEU A 99 -6.50 -2.08 -2.02
CA LEU A 99 -7.68 -1.36 -2.52
C LEU A 99 -8.63 -2.27 -3.30
N ALA A 100 -8.10 -3.28 -3.99
CA ALA A 100 -8.93 -4.27 -4.70
C ALA A 100 -9.83 -5.07 -3.74
N GLU A 101 -9.39 -5.34 -2.52
CA GLU A 101 -10.22 -5.99 -1.49
C GLU A 101 -11.45 -5.16 -1.08
N ALA A 102 -11.38 -3.84 -1.22
CA ALA A 102 -12.49 -2.94 -0.90
C ALA A 102 -13.49 -2.78 -2.05
N VAL A 103 -13.15 -3.25 -3.26
CA VAL A 103 -14.01 -3.11 -4.44
C VAL A 103 -14.81 -4.39 -4.63
N PRO A 104 -16.16 -4.33 -4.61
CA PRO A 104 -16.98 -5.51 -4.86
C PRO A 104 -16.66 -6.14 -6.22
N ALA A 105 -16.47 -7.45 -6.23
CA ALA A 105 -16.34 -8.20 -7.46
C ALA A 105 -17.69 -8.31 -8.18
N GLY A 106 -17.71 -8.29 -9.53
CA GLY A 106 -18.87 -8.84 -10.23
C GLY A 106 -19.52 -8.00 -11.32
N ASP A 107 -19.05 -6.80 -11.65
CA ASP A 107 -19.64 -6.02 -12.75
C ASP A 107 -18.85 -6.11 -14.08
N GLY A 108 -17.82 -6.97 -14.13
CA GLY A 108 -17.00 -7.18 -15.33
C GLY A 108 -16.05 -6.02 -15.65
N ARG A 109 -15.95 -5.01 -14.80
CA ARG A 109 -15.05 -3.87 -14.97
C ARG A 109 -13.62 -4.24 -14.60
N VAL A 110 -12.66 -3.77 -15.37
CA VAL A 110 -11.24 -3.88 -15.01
C VAL A 110 -10.92 -2.81 -13.95
N LEU A 111 -10.38 -3.24 -12.80
CA LEU A 111 -9.99 -2.29 -11.76
C LEU A 111 -8.72 -1.52 -12.19
N TRP A 112 -8.80 -0.20 -12.14
CA TRP A 112 -7.68 0.72 -12.24
C TRP A 112 -7.47 1.37 -10.88
N VAL A 113 -6.27 1.24 -10.34
CA VAL A 113 -5.89 1.92 -9.11
C VAL A 113 -4.97 3.07 -9.46
N ALA A 114 -5.38 4.28 -9.09
CA ALA A 114 -4.66 5.52 -9.37
C ALA A 114 -4.20 6.15 -8.05
N ILE A 115 -2.89 6.29 -7.89
CA ILE A 115 -2.25 6.89 -6.72
C ILE A 115 -1.57 8.20 -7.12
N ASP A 116 -1.81 9.27 -6.40
CA ASP A 116 -1.18 10.56 -6.64
C ASP A 116 0.34 10.49 -6.37
N SER A 117 1.15 10.71 -7.40
CA SER A 117 2.62 10.74 -7.28
C SER A 117 3.14 12.02 -6.58
N ARG A 118 2.26 12.99 -6.28
CA ARG A 118 2.59 14.33 -5.76
C ARG A 118 3.47 15.17 -6.70
N ARG A 119 3.56 14.81 -8.00
CA ARG A 119 4.39 15.45 -9.03
C ARG A 119 3.62 15.74 -10.31
N GLY A 120 2.29 15.90 -10.22
CA GLY A 120 1.42 16.11 -11.38
C GLY A 120 1.23 14.88 -12.26
N ARG A 121 1.62 13.70 -11.77
CA ARG A 121 1.45 12.39 -12.39
C ARG A 121 0.69 11.45 -11.45
N VAL A 122 0.26 10.33 -11.97
CA VAL A 122 -0.34 9.25 -11.16
C VAL A 122 0.47 7.98 -11.33
N PHE A 123 0.59 7.20 -10.27
CA PHE A 123 0.96 5.80 -10.38
C PHE A 123 -0.30 5.01 -10.68
N LEU A 124 -0.35 4.43 -11.87
CA LEU A 124 -1.50 3.71 -12.39
C LEU A 124 -1.23 2.21 -12.38
N HIS A 125 -2.09 1.45 -11.72
CA HIS A 125 -2.09 0.00 -11.72
C HIS A 125 -3.37 -0.47 -12.41
N ARG A 126 -3.24 -1.27 -13.48
CA ARG A 126 -4.35 -1.70 -14.33
C ARG A 126 -4.51 -3.22 -14.28
N GLY A 127 -5.57 -3.69 -13.64
CA GLY A 127 -5.82 -5.12 -13.47
C GLY A 127 -4.63 -5.82 -12.77
N THR A 128 -3.92 -6.70 -13.49
CA THR A 128 -2.77 -7.46 -12.97
C THR A 128 -1.41 -6.94 -13.48
N ALA A 129 -1.39 -5.84 -14.27
CA ALA A 129 -0.14 -5.28 -14.79
C ALA A 129 0.69 -4.65 -13.67
N ALA A 130 1.99 -4.51 -13.87
CA ALA A 130 2.83 -3.74 -12.95
C ALA A 130 2.39 -2.26 -12.92
N PRO A 131 2.53 -1.57 -11.78
CA PRO A 131 2.23 -0.14 -11.72
C PRO A 131 3.18 0.67 -12.59
N GLU A 132 2.64 1.66 -13.28
CA GLU A 132 3.36 2.57 -14.16
C GLU A 132 3.09 4.03 -13.77
N SER A 133 4.00 4.94 -14.12
CA SER A 133 3.80 6.38 -13.95
C SER A 133 3.17 6.96 -15.21
N ALA A 134 2.02 7.62 -15.07
CA ALA A 134 1.28 8.22 -16.17
C ALA A 134 0.98 9.70 -15.91
N ALA A 135 1.00 10.53 -16.94
CA ALA A 135 0.48 11.89 -16.85
C ALA A 135 -1.05 11.86 -16.98
N LEU A 136 -1.75 12.72 -16.24
CA LEU A 136 -3.22 12.77 -16.26
C LEU A 136 -3.81 13.13 -17.65
N ASP A 137 -3.08 13.88 -18.44
CA ASP A 137 -3.47 14.27 -19.81
C ASP A 137 -3.10 13.22 -20.87
N ALA A 138 -2.31 12.21 -20.49
CA ALA A 138 -1.83 11.12 -21.33
C ALA A 138 -2.14 9.75 -20.75
N LEU A 139 -3.31 9.59 -20.14
CA LEU A 139 -3.76 8.29 -19.64
C LEU A 139 -3.97 7.32 -20.81
N PRO A 140 -3.53 6.04 -20.69
CA PRO A 140 -3.77 5.04 -21.70
C PRO A 140 -5.28 4.83 -21.91
N PRO A 141 -5.73 4.43 -23.12
CA PRO A 141 -7.11 4.08 -23.35
C PRO A 141 -7.44 2.76 -22.63
N PRO A 142 -8.61 2.66 -21.96
CA PRO A 142 -9.05 1.39 -21.42
C PRO A 142 -9.51 0.44 -22.52
N CYS A 143 -9.36 -0.86 -22.31
CA CYS A 143 -9.84 -1.91 -23.23
C CYS A 143 -11.29 -2.30 -22.96
N GLY A 144 -12.09 -1.47 -22.30
CA GLY A 144 -13.49 -1.73 -21.92
C GLY A 144 -13.85 -0.98 -20.65
N PRO A 145 -15.00 -1.30 -20.02
CA PRO A 145 -15.44 -0.65 -18.79
C PRO A 145 -14.42 -0.80 -17.67
N VAL A 146 -14.18 0.27 -16.92
CA VAL A 146 -13.23 0.29 -15.79
C VAL A 146 -13.89 0.76 -14.51
N ALA A 147 -13.41 0.24 -13.38
CA ALA A 147 -13.67 0.77 -12.06
C ALA A 147 -12.38 1.47 -11.57
N VAL A 148 -12.48 2.68 -11.02
CA VAL A 148 -11.32 3.47 -10.63
C VAL A 148 -11.29 3.65 -9.11
N ALA A 149 -10.18 3.24 -8.48
CA ALA A 149 -9.93 3.34 -7.05
C ALA A 149 -8.62 4.12 -6.77
N GLY A 150 -8.38 4.47 -5.51
CA GLY A 150 -7.19 5.19 -5.04
C GLY A 150 -7.40 6.68 -4.81
N ASP A 151 -6.40 7.36 -4.26
CA ASP A 151 -6.51 8.78 -3.88
C ASP A 151 -6.53 9.74 -5.08
N ALA A 152 -6.06 9.32 -6.25
CA ALA A 152 -6.17 10.05 -7.51
C ALA A 152 -7.36 9.59 -8.38
N ALA A 153 -8.24 8.71 -7.88
CA ALA A 153 -9.30 8.09 -8.68
C ALA A 153 -10.28 9.11 -9.26
N VAL A 154 -10.63 10.18 -8.54
CA VAL A 154 -11.52 11.23 -9.04
C VAL A 154 -10.93 11.87 -10.31
N ALA A 155 -9.69 12.32 -10.25
CA ALA A 155 -9.05 12.98 -11.37
C ALA A 155 -8.90 12.05 -12.59
N VAL A 156 -8.64 10.76 -12.36
CA VAL A 156 -8.53 9.76 -13.44
C VAL A 156 -9.91 9.45 -14.03
N ALA A 157 -10.94 9.23 -13.19
CA ALA A 157 -12.30 8.97 -13.67
C ALA A 157 -12.85 10.14 -14.49
N ASP A 158 -12.65 11.39 -14.04
CA ASP A 158 -13.07 12.60 -14.76
C ASP A 158 -12.39 12.68 -16.15
N ARG A 159 -11.09 12.35 -16.23
CA ARG A 159 -10.37 12.34 -17.51
C ARG A 159 -10.86 11.25 -18.46
N LEU A 160 -11.14 10.06 -17.94
CA LEU A 160 -11.70 8.97 -18.73
C LEU A 160 -13.10 9.31 -19.22
N ALA A 161 -13.98 9.80 -18.35
CA ALA A 161 -15.33 10.22 -18.70
C ALA A 161 -15.35 11.35 -19.74
N ALA A 162 -14.45 12.35 -19.64
CA ALA A 162 -14.31 13.43 -20.62
C ALA A 162 -13.92 12.93 -22.03
N ARG A 163 -13.32 11.75 -22.13
CA ARG A 163 -13.01 11.08 -23.43
C ARG A 163 -14.15 10.18 -23.92
N GLY A 164 -15.21 10.00 -23.12
CA GLY A 164 -16.30 9.08 -23.42
C GLY A 164 -16.05 7.62 -23.00
N ASP A 165 -14.99 7.36 -22.20
CA ASP A 165 -14.72 6.03 -21.65
C ASP A 165 -15.72 5.70 -20.54
N ASP A 166 -16.13 4.44 -20.42
CA ASP A 166 -17.00 3.94 -19.35
C ASP A 166 -16.18 3.71 -18.07
N ALA A 167 -16.13 4.71 -17.20
CA ALA A 167 -15.37 4.72 -15.96
C ALA A 167 -16.27 4.89 -14.74
N LEU A 168 -16.33 3.88 -13.88
CA LEU A 168 -17.03 3.91 -12.59
C LEU A 168 -16.07 4.35 -11.49
N LEU A 169 -16.40 5.43 -10.80
CA LEU A 169 -15.67 5.86 -9.61
C LEU A 169 -16.09 5.02 -8.41
N THR A 170 -15.15 4.31 -7.76
CA THR A 170 -15.41 3.51 -6.55
C THR A 170 -15.23 4.35 -5.28
N ASP A 171 -15.68 3.85 -4.12
CA ASP A 171 -15.41 4.49 -2.82
C ASP A 171 -14.07 4.08 -2.20
N ALA A 172 -13.35 3.14 -2.78
CA ALA A 172 -12.06 2.66 -2.31
C ALA A 172 -10.95 3.68 -2.60
N ARG A 173 -10.75 4.64 -1.71
CA ARG A 173 -9.79 5.74 -1.87
C ARG A 173 -8.46 5.48 -1.18
N LEU A 174 -8.49 4.90 0.01
CA LEU A 174 -7.35 4.72 0.89
C LEU A 174 -7.33 3.27 1.40
N PRO A 175 -6.16 2.61 1.48
CA PRO A 175 -6.06 1.25 1.99
C PRO A 175 -6.51 1.16 3.46
N LEU A 176 -7.02 -0.01 3.83
CA LEU A 176 -7.30 -0.38 5.22
C LEU A 176 -6.42 -1.56 5.62
N ALA A 177 -5.92 -1.54 6.85
CA ALA A 177 -4.98 -2.54 7.35
C ALA A 177 -5.57 -3.96 7.35
N HIS A 178 -6.88 -4.12 7.54
CA HIS A 178 -7.50 -5.45 7.46
C HIS A 178 -7.47 -6.02 6.03
N HIS A 179 -7.60 -5.18 4.99
CA HIS A 179 -7.41 -5.61 3.60
C HIS A 179 -5.95 -6.00 3.34
N VAL A 180 -4.99 -5.23 3.89
CA VAL A 180 -3.56 -5.59 3.82
C VAL A 180 -3.32 -6.94 4.48
N ALA A 181 -3.91 -7.18 5.67
CA ALA A 181 -3.79 -8.46 6.37
C ALA A 181 -4.44 -9.61 5.58
N ALA A 182 -5.59 -9.39 4.93
CA ALA A 182 -6.27 -10.39 4.11
C ALA A 182 -5.43 -10.82 2.90
N VAL A 183 -4.84 -9.87 2.17
CA VAL A 183 -3.90 -10.14 1.08
C VAL A 183 -2.67 -10.87 1.60
N GLY A 184 -2.10 -10.42 2.73
CA GLY A 184 -0.95 -11.03 3.38
C GLY A 184 -1.21 -12.48 3.79
N ALA A 185 -2.37 -12.76 4.36
CA ALA A 185 -2.78 -14.13 4.72
C ALA A 185 -2.79 -15.06 3.51
N ARG A 186 -3.38 -14.62 2.39
CA ARG A 186 -3.38 -15.40 1.12
C ARG A 186 -1.97 -15.61 0.58
N ARG A 187 -1.09 -14.61 0.72
CA ARG A 187 0.31 -14.72 0.27
C ARG A 187 1.10 -15.71 1.12
N LEU A 188 0.93 -15.68 2.44
CA LEU A 188 1.53 -16.65 3.36
C LEU A 188 1.00 -18.08 3.16
N ALA A 189 -0.26 -18.21 2.77
CA ALA A 189 -0.88 -19.49 2.41
C ALA A 189 -0.45 -20.01 1.00
N GLY A 190 0.38 -19.26 0.26
CA GLY A 190 0.83 -19.65 -1.09
C GLY A 190 -0.21 -19.46 -2.19
N LEU A 191 -1.33 -18.78 -1.90
CA LEU A 191 -2.40 -18.50 -2.86
C LEU A 191 -2.07 -17.29 -3.78
N LEU A 192 -1.11 -16.47 -3.39
CA LEU A 192 -0.58 -15.36 -4.17
C LEU A 192 0.94 -15.47 -4.30
N ALA A 193 1.49 -14.96 -5.39
CA ALA A 193 2.92 -14.93 -5.60
C ALA A 193 3.65 -14.20 -4.45
N PRO A 194 4.83 -14.65 -4.02
CA PRO A 194 5.61 -13.96 -3.00
C PRO A 194 5.91 -12.52 -3.39
N LEU A 195 5.78 -11.61 -2.45
CA LEU A 195 6.17 -10.21 -2.60
C LEU A 195 7.00 -9.80 -1.38
N PRO A 196 8.28 -9.47 -1.55
CA PRO A 196 9.14 -9.03 -0.45
C PRO A 196 8.60 -7.75 0.21
N ALA A 197 8.75 -7.65 1.53
CA ALA A 197 8.43 -6.44 2.29
C ALA A 197 9.55 -5.40 2.11
N GLN A 198 9.66 -4.84 0.91
CA GLN A 198 10.61 -3.81 0.50
C GLN A 198 9.89 -2.70 -0.26
N PRO A 199 10.35 -1.43 -0.18
CA PRO A 199 9.68 -0.34 -0.87
C PRO A 199 9.65 -0.56 -2.38
N LEU A 200 8.48 -0.43 -2.99
CA LEU A 200 8.31 -0.42 -4.44
C LEU A 200 8.42 1.01 -4.95
N TYR A 201 9.43 1.26 -5.77
CA TYR A 201 9.61 2.53 -6.48
C TYR A 201 9.20 2.36 -7.93
N VAL A 202 8.19 3.11 -8.37
CA VAL A 202 7.71 3.10 -9.77
C VAL A 202 8.58 4.00 -10.62
N ASP A 203 8.89 5.21 -10.12
CA ASP A 203 9.79 6.14 -10.80
C ASP A 203 11.24 5.92 -10.33
N PRO A 204 12.22 6.08 -11.23
CA PRO A 204 13.63 6.07 -10.85
C PRO A 204 13.93 7.21 -9.87
N PRO A 205 14.92 7.05 -8.97
CA PRO A 205 15.30 8.12 -8.06
C PRO A 205 15.82 9.34 -8.83
N GLU A 206 15.29 10.53 -8.50
CA GLU A 206 15.72 11.81 -9.09
C GLU A 206 17.02 12.37 -8.50
N ALA A 207 17.68 11.62 -7.62
CA ALA A 207 18.95 12.04 -7.04
C ALA A 207 19.99 12.22 -8.13
N ARG A 208 20.33 13.48 -8.41
CA ARG A 208 21.46 13.83 -9.28
C ARG A 208 22.71 13.90 -8.41
N PRO A 209 23.82 13.26 -8.83
CA PRO A 209 25.10 13.49 -8.17
C PRO A 209 25.41 15.00 -8.15
N PRO A 210 26.04 15.53 -7.10
CA PRO A 210 26.49 16.92 -7.08
C PRO A 210 27.35 17.20 -8.32
N ALA A 211 27.27 18.42 -8.87
CA ALA A 211 28.00 18.82 -10.08
C ALA A 211 29.54 18.65 -9.97
N GLY A 212 30.10 18.46 -8.78
CA GLY A 212 31.51 18.17 -8.49
C GLY A 212 31.84 16.71 -8.17
N GLY A 213 30.89 15.76 -8.37
CA GLY A 213 31.05 14.38 -7.95
C GLY A 213 30.82 14.18 -6.43
N LEU A 214 30.88 12.92 -5.98
CA LEU A 214 30.87 12.60 -4.56
C LEU A 214 32.20 13.03 -3.93
N ARG A 215 32.12 13.65 -2.76
CA ARG A 215 33.33 13.97 -1.99
C ARG A 215 34.10 12.67 -1.76
N PRO A 216 35.42 12.61 -2.10
CA PRO A 216 36.20 11.40 -1.80
C PRO A 216 36.12 11.08 -0.30
N PRO A 217 36.18 9.80 0.10
CA PRO A 217 36.22 9.44 1.50
C PRO A 217 37.42 10.14 2.16
N PRO A 218 37.31 10.57 3.43
CA PRO A 218 38.45 11.08 4.14
C PRO A 218 39.54 10.00 4.14
N ASP A 219 40.76 10.40 3.78
CA ASP A 219 41.92 9.52 3.81
C ASP A 219 41.97 8.82 5.16
N ALA A 220 42.01 7.47 5.16
CA ALA A 220 42.21 6.70 6.38
C ALA A 220 43.64 7.04 6.88
N ALA A 221 43.69 7.77 8.01
CA ALA A 221 44.90 8.05 8.74
C ALA A 221 45.34 6.82 9.56
#